data_f9c8d346a1d3e184caa30bc342e045bf
#
_entry.id   f9c8d346a1d3e184caa30bc342e045bf
#
_cell.length_a   1.000
_cell.length_b   1.000
_cell.length_c   1.000
_cell.angle_alpha   90.00
_cell.angle_beta   90.00
_cell.angle_gamma   90.00
#
_symmetry.space_group_name_H-M   'P 1'
#
loop_
_entity.id
_entity.type
_entity.pdbx_description
1 polymer ?
#
loop_
_entity_poly.entity_id
_entity_poly.type
_entity_poly.pdbx_seq_one_letter_code
_entity_poly.pdbx_strand_id
1 'polypeptide(L)'
;MNKIVSKEHFSANVVKLEVEAPLIARSRKAGHFVIVKVGEKGERIPLTIAGADTTKGTITLVIQAVGGSSKKICELNAGDYITDLVGPLGQATHIEKVGTVVCAGGGVGVAPLLPIVEAFHKAGNRVIVVLAARTKELVILEEQMRANSDEVIVMTDDGSYGTKGLVTNGVESVINREKVDLCVTIGPAVVMKFVSALTKKYEIPTVASLNTIMVDGTGMCGACRITVGGKTKFVCVDGPEFDAHQVDFDEMLMRLGAYKDIEKK
;
A
#
# COMPACT_ATOMS: atom_id res chain seq x y z
N MET A 1 -11.69 0.81 -21.78
CA MET A 1 -10.72 -0.31 -21.56
C MET A 1 -9.31 0.26 -21.58
N ASN A 2 -8.45 -0.18 -20.67
CA ASN A 2 -7.09 0.32 -20.50
C ASN A 2 -6.09 -0.79 -20.83
N LYS A 3 -5.19 -0.55 -21.80
CA LYS A 3 -4.24 -1.55 -22.28
C LYS A 3 -3.11 -1.78 -21.28
N ILE A 4 -2.74 -3.04 -21.07
CA ILE A 4 -1.52 -3.41 -20.34
C ILE A 4 -0.34 -3.29 -21.30
N VAL A 5 0.62 -2.43 -20.99
CA VAL A 5 1.78 -2.14 -21.83
C VAL A 5 2.91 -3.12 -21.53
N SER A 6 3.11 -3.42 -20.25
CA SER A 6 4.14 -4.37 -19.81
C SER A 6 3.71 -5.15 -18.57
N LYS A 7 4.32 -6.31 -18.39
CA LYS A 7 4.18 -7.17 -17.22
C LYS A 7 5.55 -7.65 -16.77
N GLU A 8 5.80 -7.57 -15.49
CA GLU A 8 7.02 -8.06 -14.84
C GLU A 8 6.65 -8.91 -13.62
N HIS A 9 7.35 -10.01 -13.40
CA HIS A 9 7.15 -10.86 -12.22
C HIS A 9 8.17 -10.49 -11.14
N PHE A 10 7.71 -10.08 -9.96
CA PHE A 10 8.57 -9.86 -8.79
C PHE A 10 8.75 -11.15 -7.99
N SER A 11 7.73 -12.03 -7.99
CA SER A 11 7.78 -13.36 -7.41
C SER A 11 6.75 -14.25 -8.10
N ALA A 12 6.64 -15.52 -7.67
CA ALA A 12 5.67 -16.46 -8.22
C ALA A 12 4.22 -15.97 -8.14
N ASN A 13 3.89 -15.10 -7.17
CA ASN A 13 2.54 -14.62 -6.93
C ASN A 13 2.42 -13.09 -6.89
N VAL A 14 3.46 -12.34 -7.27
CA VAL A 14 3.43 -10.87 -7.33
C VAL A 14 3.85 -10.41 -8.71
N VAL A 15 3.00 -9.62 -9.35
CA VAL A 15 3.27 -9.02 -10.66
C VAL A 15 3.21 -7.50 -10.59
N LYS A 16 4.02 -6.86 -11.43
CA LYS A 16 3.95 -5.45 -11.76
C LYS A 16 3.33 -5.33 -13.15
N LEU A 17 2.34 -4.48 -13.29
CA LEU A 17 1.72 -4.13 -14.56
C LEU A 17 1.90 -2.64 -14.83
N GLU A 18 2.29 -2.28 -16.06
CA GLU A 18 2.16 -0.92 -16.56
C GLU A 18 0.90 -0.84 -17.43
N VAL A 19 0.02 0.10 -17.10
CA VAL A 19 -1.30 0.24 -17.70
C VAL A 19 -1.46 1.61 -18.31
N GLU A 20 -1.90 1.68 -19.57
CA GLU A 20 -2.24 2.93 -20.25
C GLU A 20 -3.39 3.64 -19.52
N ALA A 21 -3.11 4.81 -18.97
CA ALA A 21 -4.07 5.65 -18.26
C ALA A 21 -3.57 7.10 -18.19
N PRO A 22 -3.47 7.83 -19.33
CA PRO A 22 -2.78 9.11 -19.41
C PRO A 22 -3.39 10.20 -18.53
N LEU A 23 -4.70 10.22 -18.33
CA LEU A 23 -5.36 11.18 -17.44
C LEU A 23 -5.02 10.90 -15.97
N ILE A 24 -5.03 9.62 -15.58
CA ILE A 24 -4.67 9.21 -14.22
C ILE A 24 -3.17 9.47 -13.98
N ALA A 25 -2.31 9.12 -14.93
CA ALA A 25 -0.87 9.33 -14.82
C ALA A 25 -0.49 10.79 -14.55
N ARG A 26 -1.19 11.75 -15.19
CA ARG A 26 -0.96 13.19 -15.01
C ARG A 26 -1.49 13.76 -13.72
N SER A 27 -2.59 13.19 -13.18
CA SER A 27 -3.31 13.76 -12.02
C SER A 27 -3.03 13.03 -10.71
N ARG A 28 -2.42 11.82 -10.76
CA ARG A 28 -2.13 11.06 -9.54
C ARG A 28 -1.09 11.74 -8.66
N LYS A 29 -1.22 11.53 -7.36
CA LYS A 29 -0.23 11.87 -6.33
C LYS A 29 0.06 10.63 -5.48
N ALA A 30 1.08 10.69 -4.61
CA ALA A 30 1.33 9.64 -3.61
C ALA A 30 0.05 9.40 -2.77
N GLY A 31 -0.21 8.14 -2.41
CA GLY A 31 -1.41 7.74 -1.66
C GLY A 31 -2.66 7.48 -2.51
N HIS A 32 -2.73 7.97 -3.74
CA HIS A 32 -3.87 7.69 -4.63
C HIS A 32 -3.92 6.23 -5.07
N PHE A 33 -5.15 5.74 -5.28
CA PHE A 33 -5.43 4.40 -5.78
C PHE A 33 -6.41 4.44 -6.98
N VAL A 34 -6.65 3.29 -7.57
CA VAL A 34 -7.65 3.06 -8.61
C VAL A 34 -8.56 1.91 -8.22
N ILE A 35 -9.78 1.92 -8.72
CA ILE A 35 -10.64 0.73 -8.75
C ILE A 35 -10.44 0.04 -10.10
N VAL A 36 -10.16 -1.27 -10.04
CA VAL A 36 -9.90 -2.11 -11.21
C VAL A 36 -10.96 -3.20 -11.31
N LYS A 37 -11.42 -3.49 -12.54
CA LYS A 37 -12.31 -4.60 -12.86
C LYS A 37 -11.85 -5.28 -14.14
N VAL A 38 -11.86 -6.61 -14.17
CA VAL A 38 -11.51 -7.42 -15.35
C VAL A 38 -12.70 -8.31 -15.75
N GLY A 39 -13.15 -8.18 -17.01
CA GLY A 39 -14.30 -8.87 -17.55
C GLY A 39 -15.64 -8.30 -17.08
N GLU A 40 -16.73 -8.64 -17.79
CA GLU A 40 -18.07 -8.11 -17.50
C GLU A 40 -18.58 -8.46 -16.10
N LYS A 41 -18.34 -9.70 -15.65
CA LYS A 41 -18.76 -10.23 -14.34
C LYS A 41 -17.65 -10.13 -13.27
N GLY A 42 -16.55 -9.40 -13.56
CA GLY A 42 -15.46 -9.23 -12.62
C GLY A 42 -15.86 -8.38 -11.41
N GLU A 43 -15.24 -8.66 -10.27
CA GLU A 43 -15.35 -7.81 -9.09
C GLU A 43 -14.50 -6.56 -9.23
N ARG A 44 -14.90 -5.52 -8.54
CA ARG A 44 -14.16 -4.25 -8.44
C ARG A 44 -13.26 -4.31 -7.22
N ILE A 45 -11.96 -4.13 -7.42
CA ILE A 45 -10.98 -4.12 -6.33
C ILE A 45 -10.13 -2.85 -6.34
N PRO A 46 -9.76 -2.31 -5.17
CA PRO A 46 -8.84 -1.18 -5.07
C PRO A 46 -7.39 -1.65 -5.27
N LEU A 47 -6.64 -0.88 -6.05
CA LEU A 47 -5.20 -1.06 -6.20
C LEU A 47 -4.52 0.31 -6.10
N THR A 48 -3.55 0.44 -5.20
CA THR A 48 -2.78 1.68 -5.08
C THR A 48 -1.88 1.89 -6.29
N ILE A 49 -1.75 3.13 -6.74
CA ILE A 49 -0.87 3.51 -7.84
C ILE A 49 0.57 3.57 -7.32
N ALA A 50 1.34 2.53 -7.61
CA ALA A 50 2.75 2.41 -7.17
C ALA A 50 3.72 3.32 -7.94
N GLY A 51 3.32 3.82 -9.10
CA GLY A 51 4.12 4.71 -9.94
C GLY A 51 3.34 5.23 -11.14
N ALA A 52 3.90 6.20 -11.84
CA ALA A 52 3.38 6.65 -13.13
C ALA A 52 4.49 7.26 -14.00
N ASP A 53 4.37 7.07 -15.30
CA ASP A 53 5.16 7.73 -16.32
C ASP A 53 4.23 8.66 -17.12
N THR A 54 4.36 9.96 -16.89
CA THR A 54 3.51 10.97 -17.55
C THR A 54 3.84 11.13 -19.03
N THR A 55 5.05 10.77 -19.45
CA THR A 55 5.50 10.83 -20.84
C THR A 55 4.89 9.70 -21.64
N LYS A 56 4.91 8.48 -21.09
CA LYS A 56 4.26 7.31 -21.71
C LYS A 56 2.74 7.29 -21.46
N GLY A 57 2.24 8.07 -20.51
CA GLY A 57 0.85 8.06 -20.11
C GLY A 57 0.44 6.76 -19.41
N THR A 58 1.35 6.14 -18.63
CA THR A 58 1.11 4.88 -17.94
C THR A 58 1.10 5.03 -16.43
N ILE A 59 0.36 4.16 -15.74
CA ILE A 59 0.45 3.95 -14.29
C ILE A 59 1.00 2.56 -14.00
N THR A 60 1.69 2.44 -12.87
CA THR A 60 2.22 1.17 -12.36
C THR A 60 1.32 0.62 -11.26
N LEU A 61 0.89 -0.62 -11.42
CA LEU A 61 0.15 -1.38 -10.42
C LEU A 61 0.98 -2.61 -10.03
N VAL A 62 1.07 -2.89 -8.72
CA VAL A 62 1.72 -4.11 -8.21
C VAL A 62 0.66 -4.93 -7.50
N ILE A 63 0.47 -6.16 -7.95
CA ILE A 63 -0.64 -7.01 -7.57
C ILE A 63 -0.11 -8.33 -7.02
N GLN A 64 -0.62 -8.73 -5.85
CA GLN A 64 -0.40 -10.07 -5.31
C GLN A 64 -1.63 -10.95 -5.60
N ALA A 65 -1.39 -12.12 -6.15
CA ALA A 65 -2.42 -13.12 -6.45
C ALA A 65 -2.89 -13.84 -5.16
N VAL A 66 -3.85 -13.24 -4.44
CA VAL A 66 -4.38 -13.77 -3.16
C VAL A 66 -5.82 -14.26 -3.26
N GLY A 67 -6.70 -13.55 -3.96
CA GLY A 67 -8.11 -13.88 -4.16
C GLY A 67 -8.44 -14.09 -5.64
N GLY A 68 -9.68 -14.44 -5.95
CA GLY A 68 -10.13 -14.72 -7.32
C GLY A 68 -9.89 -13.58 -8.29
N SER A 69 -10.22 -12.34 -7.89
CA SER A 69 -10.06 -11.16 -8.75
C SER A 69 -8.59 -10.80 -8.97
N SER A 70 -7.75 -10.83 -7.94
CA SER A 70 -6.32 -10.54 -8.07
C SER A 70 -5.58 -11.62 -8.89
N LYS A 71 -5.98 -12.90 -8.79
CA LYS A 71 -5.44 -13.97 -9.64
C LYS A 71 -5.75 -13.72 -11.11
N LYS A 72 -7.01 -13.39 -11.45
CA LYS A 72 -7.42 -13.05 -12.83
C LYS A 72 -6.64 -11.87 -13.39
N ILE A 73 -6.38 -10.83 -12.59
CA ILE A 73 -5.55 -9.69 -13.02
C ILE A 73 -4.11 -10.14 -13.25
N CYS A 74 -3.54 -10.98 -12.38
CA CYS A 74 -2.18 -11.49 -12.54
C CYS A 74 -2.01 -12.42 -13.75
N GLU A 75 -3.08 -13.03 -14.28
CA GLU A 75 -3.07 -13.86 -15.50
C GLU A 75 -2.97 -13.01 -16.78
N LEU A 76 -3.39 -11.74 -16.76
CA LEU A 76 -3.30 -10.85 -17.91
C LEU A 76 -1.85 -10.60 -18.31
N ASN A 77 -1.64 -10.39 -19.62
CA ASN A 77 -0.34 -10.16 -20.22
C ASN A 77 -0.24 -8.80 -20.91
N ALA A 78 0.95 -8.41 -21.33
CA ALA A 78 1.12 -7.24 -22.19
C ALA A 78 0.30 -7.42 -23.47
N GLY A 79 -0.49 -6.39 -23.82
CA GLY A 79 -1.44 -6.41 -24.92
C GLY A 79 -2.89 -6.66 -24.50
N ASP A 80 -3.12 -7.27 -23.33
CA ASP A 80 -4.46 -7.46 -22.79
C ASP A 80 -5.04 -6.14 -22.21
N TYR A 81 -6.29 -6.17 -21.80
CA TYR A 81 -7.01 -4.99 -21.35
C TYR A 81 -7.66 -5.18 -19.97
N ILE A 82 -7.53 -4.15 -19.15
CA ILE A 82 -8.37 -3.93 -17.97
C ILE A 82 -9.70 -3.35 -18.43
N THR A 83 -10.81 -3.96 -18.03
CA THR A 83 -12.16 -3.57 -18.49
C THR A 83 -12.56 -2.20 -17.97
N ASP A 84 -12.49 -2.00 -16.63
CA ASP A 84 -12.73 -0.72 -15.97
C ASP A 84 -11.52 -0.34 -15.13
N LEU A 85 -11.10 0.92 -15.26
CA LEU A 85 -10.06 1.54 -14.47
C LEU A 85 -10.55 2.95 -14.09
N VAL A 86 -10.87 3.13 -12.82
CA VAL A 86 -11.43 4.38 -12.29
C VAL A 86 -10.47 5.00 -11.30
N GLY A 87 -10.10 6.26 -11.52
CA GLY A 87 -9.19 6.98 -10.64
C GLY A 87 -8.63 8.27 -11.29
N PRO A 88 -7.68 8.95 -10.60
CA PRO A 88 -7.19 8.62 -9.28
C PRO A 88 -8.27 8.85 -8.21
N LEU A 89 -8.30 8.00 -7.20
CA LEU A 89 -9.24 8.03 -6.08
C LEU A 89 -8.49 8.21 -4.74
N GLY A 90 -9.24 8.58 -3.71
CA GLY A 90 -8.73 8.84 -2.38
C GLY A 90 -8.10 10.22 -2.22
N GLN A 91 -7.65 10.51 -1.01
CA GLN A 91 -6.88 11.72 -0.69
C GLN A 91 -5.40 11.45 -0.94
N ALA A 92 -4.69 12.45 -1.44
CA ALA A 92 -3.23 12.38 -1.56
C ALA A 92 -2.59 12.37 -0.17
N THR A 93 -1.46 11.66 -0.03
CA THR A 93 -0.62 11.72 1.17
C THR A 93 -0.26 13.18 1.47
N HIS A 94 -0.44 13.59 2.71
CA HIS A 94 0.02 14.89 3.18
C HIS A 94 1.54 14.86 3.34
N ILE A 95 2.24 15.61 2.48
CA ILE A 95 3.70 15.65 2.45
C ILE A 95 4.18 17.02 2.91
N GLU A 96 4.95 17.01 4.00
CA GLU A 96 5.65 18.19 4.51
C GLU A 96 7.01 17.80 5.11
N LYS A 97 7.86 18.78 5.37
CA LYS A 97 9.14 18.54 6.05
C LYS A 97 8.91 18.51 7.55
N VAL A 98 8.91 17.31 8.14
CA VAL A 98 8.71 17.08 9.58
C VAL A 98 9.97 16.68 10.33
N GLY A 99 10.99 16.18 9.62
CA GLY A 99 12.23 15.68 10.22
C GLY A 99 12.54 14.25 9.81
N THR A 100 12.59 13.33 10.76
CA THR A 100 12.81 11.89 10.50
C THR A 100 11.49 11.16 10.31
N VAL A 101 11.29 10.55 9.13
CA VAL A 101 10.12 9.77 8.77
C VAL A 101 10.49 8.29 8.65
N VAL A 102 9.82 7.43 9.41
CA VAL A 102 9.93 5.97 9.27
C VAL A 102 8.79 5.47 8.40
N CYS A 103 9.13 4.84 7.27
CA CYS A 103 8.17 4.25 6.34
C CYS A 103 8.21 2.72 6.47
N ALA A 104 7.19 2.13 7.09
CA ALA A 104 7.11 0.71 7.41
C ALA A 104 6.17 -0.04 6.46
N GLY A 105 6.71 -0.93 5.62
CA GLY A 105 5.98 -1.71 4.64
C GLY A 105 6.08 -3.22 4.82
N GLY A 106 4.95 -3.92 4.72
CA GLY A 106 4.89 -5.38 4.79
C GLY A 106 4.33 -6.03 3.52
N GLY A 107 5.06 -7.02 2.98
CA GLY A 107 4.65 -7.76 1.79
C GLY A 107 4.45 -6.85 0.58
N VAL A 108 3.33 -7.04 -0.16
CA VAL A 108 3.00 -6.20 -1.33
C VAL A 108 2.75 -4.73 -0.97
N GLY A 109 2.48 -4.42 0.30
CA GLY A 109 2.30 -3.05 0.79
C GLY A 109 3.53 -2.15 0.63
N VAL A 110 4.68 -2.72 0.34
CA VAL A 110 5.90 -2.00 -0.05
C VAL A 110 5.70 -1.20 -1.36
N ALA A 111 4.94 -1.73 -2.30
CA ALA A 111 4.72 -1.06 -3.58
C ALA A 111 3.96 0.27 -3.46
N PRO A 112 2.81 0.34 -2.75
CA PRO A 112 2.15 1.62 -2.46
C PRO A 112 2.99 2.57 -1.58
N LEU A 113 3.92 2.05 -0.79
CA LEU A 113 4.79 2.86 0.06
C LEU A 113 5.84 3.63 -0.75
N LEU A 114 6.31 3.10 -1.88
CA LEU A 114 7.38 3.71 -2.68
C LEU A 114 7.11 5.18 -3.08
N PRO A 115 5.96 5.54 -3.69
CA PRO A 115 5.69 6.93 -4.04
C PRO A 115 5.60 7.87 -2.82
N ILE A 116 5.27 7.35 -1.64
CA ILE A 116 5.23 8.11 -0.39
C ILE A 116 6.66 8.37 0.10
N VAL A 117 7.52 7.34 0.09
CA VAL A 117 8.96 7.44 0.39
C VAL A 117 9.63 8.49 -0.51
N GLU A 118 9.42 8.39 -1.82
CA GLU A 118 9.94 9.37 -2.80
C GLU A 118 9.49 10.80 -2.47
N ALA A 119 8.21 10.97 -2.13
CA ALA A 119 7.64 12.29 -1.87
C ALA A 119 8.20 12.91 -0.57
N PHE A 120 8.33 12.13 0.52
CA PHE A 120 8.93 12.61 1.77
C PHE A 120 10.41 12.92 1.61
N HIS A 121 11.15 12.06 0.90
CA HIS A 121 12.58 12.30 0.65
C HIS A 121 12.81 13.56 -0.20
N LYS A 122 12.02 13.77 -1.26
CA LYS A 122 12.04 15.00 -2.07
C LYS A 122 11.65 16.25 -1.28
N ALA A 123 10.82 16.12 -0.25
CA ALA A 123 10.47 17.24 0.64
C ALA A 123 11.58 17.57 1.66
N GLY A 124 12.71 16.85 1.63
CA GLY A 124 13.89 17.08 2.48
C GLY A 124 13.77 16.50 3.88
N ASN A 125 12.98 15.46 4.06
CA ASN A 125 12.98 14.65 5.27
C ASN A 125 14.11 13.62 5.24
N ARG A 126 14.60 13.22 6.42
CA ARG A 126 15.35 11.99 6.58
C ARG A 126 14.36 10.81 6.54
N VAL A 127 14.47 9.97 5.54
CA VAL A 127 13.55 8.85 5.33
C VAL A 127 14.24 7.53 5.59
N ILE A 128 13.71 6.76 6.55
CA ILE A 128 14.15 5.41 6.89
C ILE A 128 13.04 4.45 6.52
N VAL A 129 13.35 3.48 5.66
CA VAL A 129 12.39 2.48 5.21
C VAL A 129 12.61 1.16 5.94
N VAL A 130 11.56 0.59 6.50
CA VAL A 130 11.56 -0.76 7.06
C VAL A 130 10.76 -1.65 6.11
N LEU A 131 11.45 -2.51 5.36
CA LEU A 131 10.86 -3.51 4.48
C LEU A 131 10.71 -4.82 5.23
N ALA A 132 9.50 -5.34 5.33
CA ALA A 132 9.27 -6.62 5.98
C ALA A 132 8.63 -7.64 5.01
N ALA A 133 9.15 -8.85 5.01
CA ALA A 133 8.64 -9.98 4.24
C ALA A 133 8.76 -11.28 5.04
N ARG A 134 8.05 -12.33 4.64
CA ARG A 134 8.19 -13.64 5.27
C ARG A 134 9.54 -14.27 4.96
N THR A 135 9.97 -14.19 3.72
CA THR A 135 11.21 -14.77 3.20
C THR A 135 11.90 -13.82 2.22
N LYS A 136 13.16 -14.09 1.88
CA LYS A 136 13.96 -13.33 0.91
C LYS A 136 13.23 -13.14 -0.43
N GLU A 137 12.61 -14.20 -0.95
CA GLU A 137 11.97 -14.22 -2.28
C GLU A 137 10.74 -13.29 -2.34
N LEU A 138 10.22 -12.87 -1.19
CA LEU A 138 9.08 -11.95 -1.07
C LEU A 138 9.51 -10.50 -0.81
N VAL A 139 10.80 -10.23 -0.70
CA VAL A 139 11.34 -8.86 -0.65
C VAL A 139 11.30 -8.27 -2.05
N ILE A 140 10.52 -7.24 -2.24
CA ILE A 140 10.36 -6.55 -3.52
C ILE A 140 10.75 -5.09 -3.41
N LEU A 141 11.15 -4.46 -4.52
CA LEU A 141 11.44 -3.02 -4.65
C LEU A 141 12.54 -2.49 -3.70
N GLU A 142 13.42 -3.34 -3.20
CA GLU A 142 14.47 -2.91 -2.27
C GLU A 142 15.41 -1.86 -2.92
N GLU A 143 15.85 -2.10 -4.17
CA GLU A 143 16.74 -1.18 -4.88
C GLU A 143 16.09 0.19 -5.09
N GLN A 144 14.81 0.22 -5.45
CA GLN A 144 14.05 1.46 -5.61
C GLN A 144 13.90 2.21 -4.29
N MET A 145 13.66 1.48 -3.18
CA MET A 145 13.61 2.09 -1.86
C MET A 145 14.96 2.67 -1.45
N ARG A 146 16.06 1.94 -1.68
CA ARG A 146 17.43 2.45 -1.41
C ARG A 146 17.79 3.68 -2.21
N ALA A 147 17.31 3.76 -3.46
CA ALA A 147 17.55 4.92 -4.31
C ALA A 147 16.76 6.17 -3.89
N ASN A 148 15.70 6.01 -3.10
CA ASN A 148 14.76 7.07 -2.74
C ASN A 148 14.63 7.33 -1.23
N SER A 149 15.54 6.79 -0.41
CA SER A 149 15.56 6.98 1.04
C SER A 149 16.99 7.06 1.56
N ASP A 150 17.16 7.53 2.78
CA ASP A 150 18.48 7.62 3.44
C ASP A 150 18.93 6.27 3.99
N GLU A 151 17.98 5.39 4.34
CA GLU A 151 18.28 4.07 4.90
C GLU A 151 17.16 3.08 4.61
N VAL A 152 17.56 1.83 4.35
CA VAL A 152 16.62 0.70 4.22
C VAL A 152 17.04 -0.42 5.16
N ILE A 153 16.14 -0.80 6.05
CA ILE A 153 16.25 -1.94 6.95
C ILE A 153 15.36 -3.06 6.40
N VAL A 154 15.96 -4.19 6.07
CA VAL A 154 15.20 -5.36 5.59
C VAL A 154 15.02 -6.34 6.73
N MET A 155 13.76 -6.74 6.95
CA MET A 155 13.35 -7.73 7.95
C MET A 155 12.74 -8.95 7.25
N THR A 156 13.15 -10.15 7.64
CA THR A 156 12.46 -11.37 7.20
C THR A 156 12.08 -12.22 8.40
N ASP A 157 10.85 -12.77 8.39
CA ASP A 157 10.33 -13.55 9.51
C ASP A 157 11.21 -14.79 9.80
N ASP A 158 11.68 -15.44 8.73
CA ASP A 158 12.52 -16.65 8.79
C ASP A 158 14.02 -16.35 8.96
N GLY A 159 14.47 -15.12 8.73
CA GLY A 159 15.89 -14.72 8.76
C GLY A 159 16.67 -15.10 7.50
N SER A 160 15.99 -15.43 6.40
CA SER A 160 16.65 -15.79 5.14
C SER A 160 17.35 -14.63 4.44
N TYR A 161 17.00 -13.37 4.82
CA TYR A 161 17.64 -12.17 4.30
C TYR A 161 17.46 -10.98 5.26
N GLY A 162 18.46 -10.08 5.29
CA GLY A 162 18.46 -8.95 6.20
C GLY A 162 18.52 -9.38 7.67
N THR A 163 17.70 -8.76 8.50
CA THR A 163 17.59 -9.07 9.93
C THR A 163 16.37 -9.96 10.18
N LYS A 164 16.53 -11.02 10.96
CA LYS A 164 15.41 -11.87 11.39
C LYS A 164 14.47 -11.11 12.31
N GLY A 165 13.20 -11.07 11.98
CA GLY A 165 12.16 -10.45 12.82
C GLY A 165 11.03 -9.85 12.02
N LEU A 166 10.10 -9.24 12.73
CA LEU A 166 8.91 -8.59 12.19
C LEU A 166 9.20 -7.10 11.87
N VAL A 167 8.32 -6.48 11.11
CA VAL A 167 8.38 -5.03 10.83
C VAL A 167 8.48 -4.18 12.09
N THR A 168 7.78 -4.57 13.16
CA THR A 168 7.82 -3.88 14.46
C THR A 168 9.21 -3.86 15.08
N ASN A 169 10.00 -4.94 14.94
CA ASN A 169 11.37 -4.98 15.43
C ASN A 169 12.27 -3.99 14.65
N GLY A 170 12.07 -3.88 13.34
CA GLY A 170 12.77 -2.89 12.53
C GLY A 170 12.41 -1.46 12.91
N VAL A 171 11.11 -1.15 13.08
CA VAL A 171 10.65 0.17 13.52
C VAL A 171 11.20 0.50 14.92
N GLU A 172 11.13 -0.43 15.88
CA GLU A 172 11.63 -0.25 17.24
C GLU A 172 13.15 -0.03 17.26
N SER A 173 13.91 -0.69 16.39
CA SER A 173 15.35 -0.47 16.27
C SER A 173 15.70 0.95 15.86
N VAL A 174 14.86 1.59 15.03
CA VAL A 174 15.03 3.01 14.66
C VAL A 174 14.67 3.91 15.84
N ILE A 175 13.53 3.68 16.47
CA ILE A 175 13.04 4.47 17.62
C ILE A 175 14.08 4.50 18.75
N ASN A 176 14.75 3.38 18.99
CA ASN A 176 15.75 3.25 20.07
C ASN A 176 17.07 3.97 19.79
N ARG A 177 17.35 4.35 18.52
CA ARG A 177 18.63 4.98 18.16
C ARG A 177 18.52 6.45 17.75
N GLU A 178 17.35 6.89 17.27
CA GLU A 178 17.15 8.27 16.87
C GLU A 178 15.70 8.71 17.02
N LYS A 179 15.50 10.02 17.11
CA LYS A 179 14.15 10.60 17.20
C LYS A 179 13.39 10.37 15.90
N VAL A 180 12.19 9.84 16.00
CA VAL A 180 11.25 9.68 14.88
C VAL A 180 10.13 10.72 15.01
N ASP A 181 9.91 11.52 13.97
CA ASP A 181 8.90 12.59 13.98
C ASP A 181 7.59 12.13 13.34
N LEU A 182 7.63 11.14 12.46
CA LEU A 182 6.44 10.54 11.81
C LEU A 182 6.71 9.08 11.45
N CYS A 183 5.73 8.23 11.63
CA CYS A 183 5.70 6.87 11.07
C CYS A 183 4.59 6.75 10.03
N VAL A 184 4.89 6.16 8.87
CA VAL A 184 3.89 5.79 7.84
C VAL A 184 3.90 4.28 7.70
N THR A 185 2.75 3.63 7.80
CA THR A 185 2.67 2.17 7.70
C THR A 185 1.66 1.72 6.65
N ILE A 186 2.09 0.78 5.80
CA ILE A 186 1.26 0.18 4.75
C ILE A 186 1.51 -1.33 4.70
N GLY A 187 0.44 -2.10 4.67
CA GLY A 187 0.53 -3.56 4.58
C GLY A 187 -0.74 -4.27 5.05
N PRO A 188 -0.66 -5.54 5.39
CA PRO A 188 -1.78 -6.25 6.00
C PRO A 188 -2.29 -5.53 7.25
N ALA A 189 -3.63 -5.53 7.46
CA ALA A 189 -4.25 -4.83 8.59
C ALA A 189 -3.65 -5.20 9.95
N VAL A 190 -3.27 -6.47 10.13
CA VAL A 190 -2.59 -6.94 11.34
C VAL A 190 -1.21 -6.29 11.54
N VAL A 191 -0.47 -6.07 10.46
CA VAL A 191 0.85 -5.41 10.51
C VAL A 191 0.68 -3.95 10.92
N MET A 192 -0.24 -3.22 10.28
CA MET A 192 -0.54 -1.83 10.61
C MET A 192 -1.03 -1.68 12.06
N LYS A 193 -1.87 -2.60 12.55
CA LYS A 193 -2.30 -2.65 13.95
C LYS A 193 -1.13 -2.72 14.92
N PHE A 194 -0.18 -3.63 14.69
CA PHE A 194 0.97 -3.80 15.59
C PHE A 194 1.97 -2.64 15.50
N VAL A 195 2.22 -2.10 14.32
CA VAL A 195 3.05 -0.88 14.15
C VAL A 195 2.40 0.29 14.90
N SER A 196 1.09 0.50 14.72
CA SER A 196 0.33 1.53 15.44
C SER A 196 0.41 1.37 16.96
N ALA A 197 0.24 0.14 17.47
CA ALA A 197 0.34 -0.13 18.90
C ALA A 197 1.76 0.12 19.44
N LEU A 198 2.80 -0.17 18.65
CA LEU A 198 4.19 0.14 19.01
C LEU A 198 4.42 1.64 19.08
N THR A 199 4.15 2.37 18.00
CA THR A 199 4.43 3.81 17.90
C THR A 199 3.62 4.63 18.90
N LYS A 200 2.42 4.16 19.27
CA LYS A 200 1.60 4.79 20.33
C LYS A 200 2.28 4.81 21.69
N LYS A 201 3.06 3.76 22.04
CA LYS A 201 3.81 3.72 23.30
C LYS A 201 4.90 4.79 23.38
N TYR A 202 5.42 5.19 22.22
CA TYR A 202 6.45 6.20 22.07
C TYR A 202 5.91 7.57 21.66
N GLU A 203 4.57 7.72 21.62
CA GLU A 203 3.88 8.96 21.25
C GLU A 203 4.30 9.50 19.86
N ILE A 204 4.69 8.61 18.95
CA ILE A 204 5.11 8.98 17.58
C ILE A 204 3.87 9.09 16.69
N PRO A 205 3.57 10.25 16.10
CA PRO A 205 2.50 10.41 15.11
C PRO A 205 2.61 9.32 14.04
N THR A 206 1.51 8.62 13.76
CA THR A 206 1.53 7.49 12.84
C THR A 206 0.36 7.53 11.89
N VAL A 207 0.66 7.40 10.60
CA VAL A 207 -0.32 7.33 9.52
C VAL A 207 -0.37 5.89 9.00
N ALA A 208 -1.57 5.32 8.93
CA ALA A 208 -1.81 4.03 8.29
C ALA A 208 -2.61 4.21 7.00
N SER A 209 -2.12 3.64 5.90
CA SER A 209 -2.85 3.58 4.63
C SER A 209 -3.68 2.31 4.57
N LEU A 210 -5.00 2.46 4.72
CA LEU A 210 -5.92 1.35 4.92
C LEU A 210 -6.40 0.75 3.60
N ASN A 211 -6.50 -0.58 3.56
CA ASN A 211 -6.98 -1.35 2.42
C ASN A 211 -8.26 -2.13 2.79
N THR A 212 -9.36 -1.45 2.97
CA THR A 212 -10.66 -2.07 3.21
C THR A 212 -11.28 -2.62 1.92
N ILE A 213 -12.35 -3.43 2.05
CA ILE A 213 -13.18 -3.82 0.90
C ILE A 213 -13.76 -2.56 0.27
N MET A 214 -13.55 -2.36 -1.02
CA MET A 214 -14.09 -1.24 -1.79
C MET A 214 -14.76 -1.74 -3.06
N VAL A 215 -15.89 -1.12 -3.42
CA VAL A 215 -16.67 -1.48 -4.61
C VAL A 215 -16.71 -0.33 -5.60
N ASP A 216 -17.28 0.83 -5.23
CA ASP A 216 -17.37 1.98 -6.14
C ASP A 216 -16.17 2.93 -6.05
N GLY A 217 -15.59 3.13 -4.89
CA GLY A 217 -14.46 4.03 -4.66
C GLY A 217 -14.84 5.51 -4.54
N THR A 218 -16.12 5.86 -4.53
CA THR A 218 -16.62 7.26 -4.56
C THR A 218 -17.43 7.65 -3.32
N GLY A 219 -17.49 6.78 -2.31
CA GLY A 219 -18.19 7.04 -1.05
C GLY A 219 -19.69 6.71 -1.06
N MET A 220 -20.23 6.23 -2.17
CA MET A 220 -21.68 6.00 -2.28
C MET A 220 -22.14 4.68 -1.67
N CYS A 221 -21.39 3.58 -1.86
CA CYS A 221 -21.85 2.25 -1.45
C CYS A 221 -21.61 1.94 0.04
N GLY A 222 -20.74 2.67 0.72
CA GLY A 222 -20.42 2.45 2.14
C GLY A 222 -19.67 1.15 2.46
N ALA A 223 -19.23 0.38 1.45
CA ALA A 223 -18.51 -0.89 1.66
C ALA A 223 -17.21 -0.70 2.45
N CYS A 224 -16.51 0.41 2.21
CA CYS A 224 -15.21 0.73 2.81
C CYS A 224 -15.28 1.47 4.16
N ARG A 225 -16.47 1.49 4.82
CA ARG A 225 -16.61 2.18 6.11
C ARG A 225 -15.74 1.56 7.19
N ILE A 226 -15.22 2.41 8.05
CA ILE A 226 -14.40 2.07 9.21
C ILE A 226 -14.63 3.09 10.32
N THR A 227 -14.41 2.70 11.57
CA THR A 227 -14.41 3.63 12.69
C THR A 227 -13.02 4.20 12.94
N VAL A 228 -12.93 5.55 12.93
CA VAL A 228 -11.71 6.31 13.24
C VAL A 228 -12.06 7.39 14.25
N GLY A 229 -11.43 7.37 15.43
CA GLY A 229 -11.74 8.34 16.52
C GLY A 229 -13.20 8.29 16.96
N GLY A 230 -13.83 7.11 16.96
CA GLY A 230 -15.24 6.92 17.31
C GLY A 230 -16.24 7.40 16.25
N LYS A 231 -15.78 7.80 15.05
CA LYS A 231 -16.63 8.26 13.95
C LYS A 231 -16.50 7.35 12.74
N THR A 232 -17.63 7.10 12.07
CA THR A 232 -17.61 6.37 10.79
C THR A 232 -16.95 7.21 9.71
N LYS A 233 -15.98 6.62 9.01
CA LYS A 233 -15.26 7.15 7.87
C LYS A 233 -15.36 6.21 6.68
N PHE A 234 -15.26 6.76 5.47
CA PHE A 234 -15.22 5.99 4.23
C PHE A 234 -13.80 6.05 3.64
N VAL A 235 -13.08 4.93 3.70
CA VAL A 235 -11.67 4.87 3.32
C VAL A 235 -11.42 5.38 1.90
N CYS A 236 -12.36 5.18 0.98
CA CYS A 236 -12.20 5.60 -0.42
C CYS A 236 -12.29 7.12 -0.65
N VAL A 237 -12.87 7.90 0.27
CA VAL A 237 -13.05 9.36 0.10
C VAL A 237 -12.48 10.18 1.25
N ASP A 238 -12.53 9.67 2.50
CA ASP A 238 -11.92 10.32 3.67
C ASP A 238 -10.44 9.97 3.82
N GLY A 239 -9.98 8.84 3.21
CA GLY A 239 -8.63 8.30 3.27
C GLY A 239 -8.01 8.14 1.87
N PRO A 240 -7.13 7.17 1.63
CA PRO A 240 -6.95 5.92 2.42
C PRO A 240 -6.13 6.05 3.71
N GLU A 241 -5.52 7.19 3.94
CA GLU A 241 -4.62 7.41 5.07
C GLU A 241 -5.35 8.04 6.26
N PHE A 242 -5.10 7.50 7.45
CA PHE A 242 -5.69 7.96 8.71
C PHE A 242 -4.67 7.95 9.83
N ASP A 243 -4.92 8.74 10.89
CA ASP A 243 -4.21 8.60 12.17
C ASP A 243 -4.38 7.17 12.70
N ALA A 244 -3.30 6.41 12.64
CA ALA A 244 -3.30 5.00 12.98
C ALA A 244 -3.69 4.73 14.43
N HIS A 245 -3.45 5.70 15.34
CA HIS A 245 -3.80 5.58 16.75
C HIS A 245 -5.29 5.72 17.03
N GLN A 246 -6.07 6.18 16.05
CA GLN A 246 -7.52 6.37 16.14
C GLN A 246 -8.31 5.32 15.35
N VAL A 247 -7.64 4.49 14.51
CA VAL A 247 -8.29 3.44 13.71
C VAL A 247 -8.73 2.28 14.58
N ASP A 248 -9.99 1.84 14.42
CA ASP A 248 -10.47 0.57 14.96
C ASP A 248 -10.02 -0.59 14.05
N PHE A 249 -8.82 -1.10 14.30
CA PHE A 249 -8.26 -2.22 13.56
C PHE A 249 -8.99 -3.54 13.82
N ASP A 250 -9.68 -3.69 14.96
CA ASP A 250 -10.43 -4.92 15.25
C ASP A 250 -11.69 -4.97 14.38
N GLU A 251 -12.42 -3.86 14.26
CA GLU A 251 -13.51 -3.73 13.29
C GLU A 251 -12.99 -3.99 11.86
N MET A 252 -11.86 -3.40 11.48
CA MET A 252 -11.28 -3.60 10.15
C MET A 252 -11.00 -5.07 9.86
N LEU A 253 -10.36 -5.78 10.78
CA LEU A 253 -10.02 -7.20 10.64
C LEU A 253 -11.27 -8.08 10.56
N MET A 254 -12.29 -7.80 11.38
CA MET A 254 -13.58 -8.49 11.35
C MET A 254 -14.24 -8.32 9.97
N ARG A 255 -14.29 -7.09 9.45
CA ARG A 255 -14.92 -6.80 8.15
C ARG A 255 -14.16 -7.41 6.97
N LEU A 256 -12.82 -7.38 6.97
CA LEU A 256 -11.99 -8.07 5.97
C LEU A 256 -12.19 -9.59 5.99
N GLY A 257 -12.60 -10.14 7.12
CA GLY A 257 -12.89 -11.56 7.27
C GLY A 257 -14.29 -12.00 6.78
N ALA A 258 -15.21 -11.05 6.52
CA ALA A 258 -16.63 -11.35 6.31
C ALA A 258 -16.94 -12.27 5.10
N TYR A 259 -16.07 -12.30 4.09
CA TYR A 259 -16.27 -13.11 2.87
C TYR A 259 -15.30 -14.28 2.71
N LYS A 260 -14.43 -14.52 3.70
CA LYS A 260 -13.37 -15.56 3.62
C LYS A 260 -13.89 -16.96 3.31
N ASP A 261 -15.09 -17.30 3.80
CA ASP A 261 -15.67 -18.63 3.57
C ASP A 261 -16.29 -18.78 2.18
N ILE A 262 -16.62 -17.66 1.54
CA ILE A 262 -17.14 -17.62 0.16
C ILE A 262 -15.96 -17.65 -0.83
N GLU A 263 -14.85 -16.96 -0.51
CA GLU A 263 -13.66 -16.88 -1.35
C GLU A 263 -12.84 -18.18 -1.41
N LYS A 264 -13.06 -19.10 -0.45
CA LYS A 264 -12.38 -20.41 -0.42
C LYS A 264 -13.03 -21.47 -1.33
N LYS A 265 -14.20 -21.19 -1.90
CA LYS A 265 -14.89 -22.04 -2.87
C LYS A 265 -14.50 -21.65 -4.30
#